data_9b977dcda006dbfefb90796539142ad4
#
_entry.id   9b977dcda006dbfefb90796539142ad4
#
_cell.length_a   1.000
_cell.length_b   1.000
_cell.length_c   1.000
_cell.angle_alpha   90.00
_cell.angle_beta   90.00
_cell.angle_gamma   90.00
#
_symmetry.space_group_name_H-M   'P 1'
#
loop_
_entity.id
_entity.type
_entity.pdbx_description
1 polymer ?
#
loop_
_entity_poly.entity_id
_entity_poly.type
_entity_poly.pdbx_seq_one_letter_code
_entity_poly.pdbx_strand_id
1 'polypeptide(L)'
;IDAIESNLKNQLPKVIISMHGKSTASSMAETVNSLLGIDTVQAYDMELDKDSRTCYEELKEVVRKNSNDAGVLLLVDMGSLIMFGDLIGEELLVKVRVIDCVTTITALEVARHAEFERDIDVIYNSILNKQRMTLMGNRYKDETKTKKENIIIAACTTGEGSAKKIKKLIEDNI
;
A
#
# COMPACT_ATOMS: atom_id res chain seq x y z
N ILE A 1 -6.04 2.99 -29.46
CA ILE A 1 -5.17 3.34 -28.30
C ILE A 1 -5.86 2.84 -27.03
N ASP A 2 -7.13 3.17 -26.78
CA ASP A 2 -7.85 2.82 -25.55
C ASP A 2 -7.96 1.30 -25.26
N ALA A 3 -8.11 0.45 -26.28
CA ALA A 3 -8.17 -1.00 -26.12
C ALA A 3 -6.81 -1.62 -25.73
N ILE A 4 -5.71 -1.04 -26.18
CA ILE A 4 -4.36 -1.50 -25.85
C ILE A 4 -4.02 -1.08 -24.43
N GLU A 5 -4.36 0.14 -24.01
CA GLU A 5 -4.17 0.63 -22.65
C GLU A 5 -5.03 -0.15 -21.64
N SER A 6 -6.28 -0.46 -22.00
CA SER A 6 -7.16 -1.31 -21.19
C SER A 6 -6.61 -2.73 -21.02
N ASN A 7 -6.07 -3.34 -22.07
CA ASN A 7 -5.43 -4.66 -21.99
C ASN A 7 -4.14 -4.65 -21.16
N LEU A 8 -3.35 -3.59 -21.24
CA LEU A 8 -2.15 -3.44 -20.43
C LEU A 8 -2.49 -3.28 -18.92
N LYS A 9 -3.49 -2.45 -18.60
CA LYS A 9 -3.97 -2.28 -17.21
C LYS A 9 -4.57 -3.56 -16.61
N ASN A 10 -5.17 -4.43 -17.44
CA ASN A 10 -5.66 -5.74 -16.99
C ASN A 10 -4.55 -6.76 -16.69
N GLN A 11 -3.30 -6.47 -17.05
CA GLN A 11 -2.14 -7.32 -16.78
C GLN A 11 -1.33 -6.86 -15.57
N LEU A 12 -1.78 -5.83 -14.86
CA LEU A 12 -1.14 -5.34 -13.65
C LEU A 12 -1.84 -5.88 -12.39
N PRO A 13 -1.10 -6.13 -11.30
CA PRO A 13 -1.69 -6.58 -10.05
C PRO A 13 -2.74 -5.61 -9.53
N LYS A 14 -3.78 -6.13 -8.89
CA LYS A 14 -4.80 -5.32 -8.26
C LYS A 14 -4.45 -5.04 -6.80
N VAL A 15 -4.77 -3.86 -6.32
CA VAL A 15 -4.55 -3.46 -4.94
C VAL A 15 -5.89 -3.31 -4.23
N ILE A 16 -6.04 -4.03 -3.13
CA ILE A 16 -7.24 -3.97 -2.27
C ILE A 16 -6.78 -3.65 -0.86
N ILE A 17 -7.35 -2.63 -0.25
CA ILE A 17 -7.14 -2.28 1.15
C ILE A 17 -8.32 -2.84 1.95
N SER A 18 -8.04 -3.63 2.98
CA SER A 18 -9.06 -4.16 3.88
C SER A 18 -8.70 -3.87 5.33
N MET A 19 -9.56 -3.18 6.04
CA MET A 19 -9.28 -2.74 7.41
C MET A 19 -10.52 -2.82 8.29
N HIS A 20 -10.31 -2.98 9.59
CA HIS A 20 -11.39 -2.90 10.58
C HIS A 20 -11.94 -1.47 10.69
N GLY A 21 -13.26 -1.36 10.72
CA GLY A 21 -13.98 -0.08 10.85
C GLY A 21 -14.99 0.15 9.76
N LYS A 22 -15.71 1.28 9.83
CA LYS A 22 -16.79 1.61 8.88
C LYS A 22 -16.32 2.33 7.62
N SER A 23 -15.14 2.94 7.66
CA SER A 23 -14.61 3.75 6.55
C SER A 23 -13.08 3.83 6.55
N THR A 24 -12.39 2.99 7.31
CA THR A 24 -10.92 3.06 7.46
C THR A 24 -10.22 2.70 6.16
N ALA A 25 -10.61 1.59 5.54
CA ALA A 25 -10.07 1.16 4.26
C ALA A 25 -10.50 2.11 3.13
N SER A 26 -11.77 2.48 3.07
CA SER A 26 -12.32 3.39 2.06
C SER A 26 -11.62 4.74 2.09
N SER A 27 -11.44 5.36 3.26
CA SER A 27 -10.75 6.64 3.38
C SER A 27 -9.27 6.56 2.98
N MET A 28 -8.60 5.44 3.30
CA MET A 28 -7.21 5.23 2.89
C MET A 28 -7.12 5.03 1.37
N ALA A 29 -7.99 4.24 0.76
CA ALA A 29 -8.03 4.02 -0.68
C ALA A 29 -8.32 5.31 -1.45
N GLU A 30 -9.28 6.11 -0.99
CA GLU A 30 -9.58 7.43 -1.55
C GLU A 30 -8.35 8.36 -1.51
N THR A 31 -7.65 8.37 -0.37
CA THR A 31 -6.43 9.17 -0.20
C THR A 31 -5.33 8.72 -1.17
N VAL A 32 -5.10 7.42 -1.29
CA VAL A 32 -4.10 6.84 -2.20
C VAL A 32 -4.45 7.15 -3.65
N ASN A 33 -5.69 6.90 -4.07
CA ASN A 33 -6.17 7.18 -5.41
C ASN A 33 -6.01 8.67 -5.77
N SER A 34 -6.42 9.56 -4.84
CA SER A 34 -6.32 11.01 -5.05
C SER A 34 -4.88 11.49 -5.18
N LEU A 35 -3.97 10.99 -4.34
CA LEU A 35 -2.55 11.39 -4.35
C LEU A 35 -1.80 10.90 -5.58
N LEU A 36 -2.17 9.74 -6.11
CA LEU A 36 -1.53 9.15 -7.29
C LEU A 36 -2.24 9.52 -8.60
N GLY A 37 -3.45 10.10 -8.54
CA GLY A 37 -4.26 10.40 -9.72
C GLY A 37 -4.78 9.13 -10.41
N ILE A 38 -5.10 8.08 -9.65
CA ILE A 38 -5.61 6.78 -10.11
C ILE A 38 -6.98 6.50 -9.49
N ASP A 39 -7.65 5.44 -9.94
CA ASP A 39 -8.93 4.95 -9.43
C ASP A 39 -8.91 3.42 -9.22
N THR A 40 -7.72 2.83 -9.20
CA THR A 40 -7.50 1.38 -9.27
C THR A 40 -7.46 0.70 -7.91
N VAL A 41 -7.22 1.44 -6.83
CA VAL A 41 -7.18 0.89 -5.48
C VAL A 41 -8.59 0.73 -4.93
N GLN A 42 -8.94 -0.51 -4.60
CA GLN A 42 -10.25 -0.87 -4.03
C GLN A 42 -10.19 -0.97 -2.51
N ALA A 43 -11.34 -0.92 -1.86
CA ALA A 43 -11.43 -1.00 -0.41
C ALA A 43 -12.51 -1.98 0.07
N TYR A 44 -12.26 -2.57 1.24
CA TYR A 44 -13.25 -3.29 2.02
C TYR A 44 -13.15 -2.89 3.49
N ASP A 45 -14.21 -2.30 4.02
CA ASP A 45 -14.32 -1.92 5.44
C ASP A 45 -14.97 -3.07 6.22
N MET A 46 -14.23 -3.73 7.09
CA MET A 46 -14.72 -4.79 7.96
C MET A 46 -15.38 -4.17 9.20
N GLU A 47 -16.68 -4.05 9.19
CA GLU A 47 -17.45 -3.52 10.32
C GLU A 47 -17.33 -4.44 11.55
N LEU A 48 -17.11 -3.84 12.72
CA LEU A 48 -16.83 -4.59 13.96
C LEU A 48 -18.04 -5.32 14.55
N ASP A 49 -19.24 -4.96 14.13
CA ASP A 49 -20.51 -5.55 14.54
C ASP A 49 -20.99 -6.71 13.64
N LYS A 50 -20.30 -6.94 12.52
CA LYS A 50 -20.56 -8.08 11.65
C LYS A 50 -19.84 -9.34 12.13
N ASP A 51 -20.48 -10.48 11.90
CA ASP A 51 -19.83 -11.76 12.15
C ASP A 51 -18.69 -12.05 11.15
N SER A 52 -17.69 -12.79 11.62
CA SER A 52 -16.48 -13.06 10.86
C SER A 52 -16.70 -13.81 9.54
N ARG A 53 -17.72 -14.68 9.48
CA ARG A 53 -18.04 -15.45 8.27
C ARG A 53 -18.62 -14.55 7.19
N THR A 54 -19.53 -13.67 7.57
CA THR A 54 -20.10 -12.67 6.65
C THR A 54 -18.99 -11.77 6.10
N CYS A 55 -18.11 -11.26 6.96
CA CYS A 55 -16.97 -10.45 6.54
C CYS A 55 -16.05 -11.19 5.56
N TYR A 56 -15.79 -12.47 5.82
CA TYR A 56 -15.01 -13.31 4.92
C TYR A 56 -15.64 -13.43 3.52
N GLU A 57 -16.94 -13.75 3.45
CA GLU A 57 -17.65 -13.87 2.17
C GLU A 57 -17.71 -12.54 1.41
N GLU A 58 -17.92 -11.42 2.12
CA GLU A 58 -17.93 -10.09 1.52
C GLU A 58 -16.52 -9.74 0.93
N LEU A 59 -15.45 -9.95 1.70
CA LEU A 59 -14.09 -9.71 1.21
C LEU A 59 -13.74 -10.62 0.03
N LYS A 60 -14.12 -11.90 0.11
CA LYS A 60 -13.93 -12.85 -1.00
C LYS A 60 -14.60 -12.37 -2.28
N GLU A 61 -15.81 -11.82 -2.17
CA GLU A 61 -16.51 -11.26 -3.33
C GLU A 61 -15.79 -10.01 -3.89
N VAL A 62 -15.25 -9.15 -3.04
CA VAL A 62 -14.44 -8.00 -3.47
C VAL A 62 -13.18 -8.48 -4.22
N VAL A 63 -12.46 -9.48 -3.68
CA VAL A 63 -11.31 -10.06 -4.36
C VAL A 63 -11.70 -10.69 -5.69
N ARG A 64 -12.76 -11.50 -5.71
CA ARG A 64 -13.25 -12.16 -6.93
C ARG A 64 -13.57 -11.19 -8.06
N LYS A 65 -14.24 -10.07 -7.73
CA LYS A 65 -14.60 -9.03 -8.73
C LYS A 65 -13.43 -8.25 -9.28
N ASN A 66 -12.39 -8.11 -8.48
CA ASN A 66 -11.25 -7.25 -8.81
C ASN A 66 -9.98 -8.03 -9.18
N SER A 67 -9.97 -9.36 -9.05
CA SER A 67 -8.79 -10.16 -9.39
C SER A 67 -8.59 -10.33 -10.90
N ASN A 68 -7.34 -10.56 -11.27
CA ASN A 68 -6.91 -10.93 -12.61
C ASN A 68 -5.71 -11.90 -12.55
N ASP A 69 -5.17 -12.27 -13.71
CA ASP A 69 -4.04 -13.22 -13.80
C ASP A 69 -2.75 -12.71 -13.14
N ALA A 70 -2.57 -11.39 -12.99
CA ALA A 70 -1.41 -10.82 -12.31
C ALA A 70 -1.51 -10.94 -10.78
N GLY A 71 -2.71 -11.18 -10.23
CA GLY A 71 -2.96 -11.37 -8.81
C GLY A 71 -3.40 -10.13 -8.05
N VAL A 72 -3.53 -10.29 -6.74
CA VAL A 72 -4.04 -9.26 -5.81
C VAL A 72 -3.06 -9.01 -4.67
N LEU A 73 -2.69 -7.76 -4.46
CA LEU A 73 -2.02 -7.25 -3.27
C LEU A 73 -3.10 -6.82 -2.28
N LEU A 74 -3.30 -7.64 -1.24
CA LEU A 74 -4.26 -7.37 -0.18
C LEU A 74 -3.56 -6.71 1.00
N LEU A 75 -3.86 -5.44 1.23
CA LEU A 75 -3.29 -4.64 2.31
C LEU A 75 -4.25 -4.67 3.50
N VAL A 76 -3.77 -5.12 4.66
CA VAL A 76 -4.60 -5.28 5.84
C VAL A 76 -3.99 -4.60 7.07
N ASP A 77 -4.81 -4.25 8.03
CA ASP A 77 -4.33 -3.70 9.29
C ASP A 77 -3.86 -4.80 10.25
N MET A 78 -4.67 -5.81 10.54
CA MET A 78 -4.36 -6.82 11.56
C MET A 78 -5.32 -8.02 11.55
N GLY A 79 -5.03 -8.99 12.41
CA GLY A 79 -5.96 -10.01 12.87
C GLY A 79 -6.44 -11.00 11.80
N SER A 80 -7.73 -11.29 11.78
CA SER A 80 -8.34 -12.30 10.91
C SER A 80 -8.21 -11.97 9.41
N LEU A 81 -8.10 -10.71 9.04
CA LEU A 81 -7.95 -10.29 7.64
C LEU A 81 -6.69 -10.87 6.98
N ILE A 82 -5.63 -11.13 7.77
CA ILE A 82 -4.41 -11.79 7.28
C ILE A 82 -4.75 -13.21 6.81
N MET A 83 -5.43 -13.99 7.66
CA MET A 83 -5.83 -15.37 7.32
C MET A 83 -6.85 -15.41 6.18
N PHE A 84 -7.75 -14.43 6.12
CA PHE A 84 -8.74 -14.34 5.04
C PHE A 84 -8.09 -14.23 3.68
N GLY A 85 -7.02 -13.44 3.55
CA GLY A 85 -6.31 -13.28 2.28
C GLY A 85 -5.74 -14.58 1.76
N ASP A 86 -5.11 -15.38 2.62
CA ASP A 86 -4.54 -16.68 2.25
C ASP A 86 -5.65 -17.66 1.82
N LEU A 87 -6.71 -17.80 2.63
CA LEU A 87 -7.84 -18.69 2.34
C LEU A 87 -8.58 -18.30 1.05
N ILE A 88 -8.80 -17.00 0.83
CA ILE A 88 -9.46 -16.49 -0.38
C ILE A 88 -8.61 -16.82 -1.62
N GLY A 89 -7.29 -16.66 -1.53
CA GLY A 89 -6.38 -17.00 -2.62
C GLY A 89 -6.47 -18.46 -3.00
N GLU A 90 -6.52 -19.36 -2.01
CA GLU A 90 -6.68 -20.81 -2.21
C GLU A 90 -8.06 -21.16 -2.81
N GLU A 91 -9.14 -20.63 -2.26
CA GLU A 91 -10.51 -20.93 -2.73
C GLU A 91 -10.79 -20.40 -4.15
N LEU A 92 -10.32 -19.22 -4.47
CA LEU A 92 -10.53 -18.59 -5.78
C LEU A 92 -9.49 -19.02 -6.84
N LEU A 93 -8.45 -19.73 -6.43
CA LEU A 93 -7.28 -20.06 -7.27
C LEU A 93 -6.63 -18.79 -7.86
N VAL A 94 -6.59 -17.72 -7.08
CA VAL A 94 -6.01 -16.43 -7.44
C VAL A 94 -4.74 -16.21 -6.62
N LYS A 95 -3.71 -15.70 -7.24
CA LYS A 95 -2.49 -15.32 -6.53
C LYS A 95 -2.76 -14.10 -5.65
N VAL A 96 -2.83 -14.29 -4.33
CA VAL A 96 -2.98 -13.21 -3.34
C VAL A 96 -1.69 -13.07 -2.54
N ARG A 97 -1.26 -11.83 -2.29
CA ARG A 97 -0.18 -11.52 -1.35
C ARG A 97 -0.70 -10.56 -0.31
N VAL A 98 -0.65 -10.98 0.94
CA VAL A 98 -1.14 -10.19 2.08
C VAL A 98 0.00 -9.38 2.66
N ILE A 99 -0.20 -8.07 2.78
CA ILE A 99 0.71 -7.13 3.45
C ILE A 99 -0.02 -6.59 4.67
N ASP A 100 0.43 -6.96 5.85
CA ASP A 100 -0.14 -6.56 7.12
C ASP A 100 0.45 -5.25 7.66
N CYS A 101 -0.10 -4.78 8.78
CA CYS A 101 0.32 -3.53 9.44
C CYS A 101 0.39 -2.35 8.45
N VAL A 102 -0.57 -2.26 7.53
CA VAL A 102 -0.57 -1.25 6.48
C VAL A 102 -0.69 0.16 7.04
N THR A 103 0.09 1.05 6.50
CA THR A 103 0.04 2.50 6.72
C THR A 103 -0.26 3.20 5.41
N THR A 104 -0.67 4.47 5.46
CA THR A 104 -0.90 5.27 4.24
C THR A 104 0.35 5.31 3.34
N ILE A 105 1.55 5.37 3.94
CA ILE A 105 2.82 5.36 3.19
C ILE A 105 3.01 4.02 2.49
N THR A 106 2.79 2.91 3.20
CA THR A 106 2.88 1.57 2.62
C THR A 106 1.86 1.39 1.49
N ALA A 107 0.62 1.83 1.69
CA ALA A 107 -0.42 1.74 0.66
C ALA A 107 -0.07 2.55 -0.60
N LEU A 108 0.46 3.77 -0.45
CA LEU A 108 0.94 4.59 -1.56
C LEU A 108 2.09 3.91 -2.32
N GLU A 109 3.05 3.31 -1.62
CA GLU A 109 4.16 2.61 -2.26
C GLU A 109 3.70 1.39 -3.04
N VAL A 110 2.84 0.56 -2.44
CA VAL A 110 2.28 -0.63 -3.10
C VAL A 110 1.50 -0.22 -4.35
N ALA A 111 0.59 0.74 -4.23
CA ALA A 111 -0.21 1.21 -5.36
C ALA A 111 0.65 1.76 -6.49
N ARG A 112 1.67 2.57 -6.16
CA ARG A 112 2.61 3.10 -7.16
C ARG A 112 3.37 1.98 -7.88
N HIS A 113 3.87 0.97 -7.16
CA HIS A 113 4.57 -0.15 -7.80
C HIS A 113 3.64 -0.98 -8.67
N ALA A 114 2.39 -1.18 -8.24
CA ALA A 114 1.38 -1.94 -9.00
C ALA A 114 0.99 -1.29 -10.34
N GLU A 115 1.25 0.01 -10.55
CA GLU A 115 1.03 0.68 -11.84
C GLU A 115 2.08 0.32 -12.91
N PHE A 116 3.23 -0.27 -12.53
CA PHE A 116 4.34 -0.52 -13.45
C PHE A 116 4.90 -1.93 -13.40
N GLU A 117 4.83 -2.59 -12.23
CA GLU A 117 5.39 -3.92 -12.01
C GLU A 117 4.29 -4.99 -12.11
N ARG A 118 4.51 -5.99 -12.95
CA ARG A 118 3.57 -7.08 -13.18
C ARG A 118 3.73 -8.24 -12.21
N ASP A 119 4.94 -8.43 -11.72
CA ASP A 119 5.21 -9.52 -10.78
C ASP A 119 4.88 -9.10 -9.35
N ILE A 120 3.75 -9.63 -8.87
CA ILE A 120 3.27 -9.38 -7.52
C ILE A 120 4.29 -9.77 -6.44
N ASP A 121 5.15 -10.78 -6.67
CA ASP A 121 6.16 -11.19 -5.70
C ASP A 121 7.31 -10.19 -5.60
N VAL A 122 7.65 -9.53 -6.69
CA VAL A 122 8.66 -8.45 -6.71
C VAL A 122 8.17 -7.28 -5.84
N ILE A 123 6.91 -6.86 -6.01
CA ILE A 123 6.31 -5.80 -5.20
C ILE A 123 6.28 -6.22 -3.73
N TYR A 124 5.71 -7.39 -3.44
CA TYR A 124 5.57 -7.93 -2.09
C TYR A 124 6.91 -7.98 -1.34
N ASN A 125 7.93 -8.59 -1.94
CA ASN A 125 9.24 -8.71 -1.33
C ASN A 125 9.93 -7.35 -1.10
N SER A 126 9.77 -6.40 -2.02
CA SER A 126 10.29 -5.05 -1.88
C SER A 126 9.70 -4.35 -0.66
N ILE A 127 8.39 -4.43 -0.48
CA ILE A 127 7.68 -3.80 0.65
C ILE A 127 8.07 -4.47 1.97
N LEU A 128 8.09 -5.80 2.04
CA LEU A 128 8.48 -6.51 3.27
C LEU A 128 9.92 -6.18 3.70
N ASN A 129 10.84 -6.07 2.76
CA ASN A 129 12.21 -5.68 3.08
C ASN A 129 12.28 -4.27 3.66
N LYS A 130 11.51 -3.32 3.13
CA LYS A 130 11.43 -1.95 3.68
C LYS A 130 10.81 -1.94 5.08
N GLN A 131 9.72 -2.66 5.31
CA GLN A 131 9.11 -2.78 6.63
C GLN A 131 10.10 -3.34 7.66
N ARG A 132 10.82 -4.41 7.31
CA ARG A 132 11.87 -4.99 8.18
C ARG A 132 12.98 -4.00 8.49
N MET A 133 13.45 -3.25 7.51
CA MET A 133 14.47 -2.21 7.71
C MET A 133 13.98 -1.11 8.65
N THR A 134 12.73 -0.70 8.53
CA THR A 134 12.12 0.31 9.41
C THR A 134 11.99 -0.21 10.85
N LEU A 135 11.56 -1.45 11.06
CA LEU A 135 11.40 -2.06 12.37
C LEU A 135 12.75 -2.35 13.06
N MET A 136 13.78 -2.71 12.31
CA MET A 136 15.11 -2.94 12.86
C MET A 136 15.81 -1.66 13.34
N GLY A 137 15.19 -0.51 13.08
CA GLY A 137 15.78 0.81 13.32
C GLY A 137 17.03 0.99 12.45
N ASN A 138 17.30 2.19 12.00
CA ASN A 138 18.57 2.53 11.36
C ASN A 138 19.72 2.34 12.35
N ARG A 139 20.17 1.10 12.60
CA ARG A 139 21.49 0.83 13.12
C ARG A 139 22.53 1.02 12.00
N TYR A 140 22.48 2.18 11.36
CA TYR A 140 23.67 2.64 10.69
C TYR A 140 24.69 2.94 11.79
N LYS A 141 25.56 1.99 12.03
CA LYS A 141 26.87 2.31 12.58
C LYS A 141 27.54 3.21 11.56
N ASP A 142 27.58 4.49 11.89
CA ASP A 142 28.33 5.50 11.18
C ASP A 142 29.83 5.19 11.39
N GLU A 143 30.38 4.30 10.58
CA GLU A 143 31.82 3.96 10.60
C GLU A 143 32.65 4.87 9.68
N THR A 144 32.04 5.90 9.11
CA THR A 144 32.79 6.93 8.39
C THR A 144 32.83 8.22 9.20
N LYS A 145 33.98 8.48 9.85
CA LYS A 145 34.33 9.79 10.38
C LYS A 145 34.56 10.79 9.24
N THR A 146 33.53 11.11 8.50
CA THR A 146 33.47 12.29 7.63
C THR A 146 32.96 13.46 8.44
N LYS A 147 33.54 14.65 8.24
CA LYS A 147 33.07 15.90 8.84
C LYS A 147 31.55 15.95 8.79
N LYS A 148 30.90 15.96 9.96
CA LYS A 148 29.45 16.09 10.04
C LYS A 148 29.10 17.50 9.62
N GLU A 149 28.69 17.69 8.39
CA GLU A 149 27.89 18.85 8.01
C GLU A 149 26.45 18.59 8.47
N ASN A 150 25.88 19.52 9.20
CA ASN A 150 24.49 19.43 9.61
C ASN A 150 23.61 19.70 8.38
N ILE A 151 23.03 18.65 7.83
CA ILE A 151 22.11 18.75 6.69
C ILE A 151 20.69 18.50 7.19
N ILE A 152 19.79 19.42 6.89
CA ILE A 152 18.36 19.25 7.15
C ILE A 152 17.66 18.99 5.81
N ILE A 153 17.02 17.82 5.69
CA ILE A 153 16.26 17.44 4.49
C ILE A 153 14.78 17.50 4.81
N ALA A 154 14.05 18.38 4.13
CA ALA A 154 12.59 18.42 4.20
C ALA A 154 12.01 17.82 2.93
N ALA A 155 11.18 16.80 3.06
CA ALA A 155 10.50 16.14 1.95
C ALA A 155 9.00 16.01 2.21
N CYS A 156 8.20 16.05 1.16
CA CYS A 156 6.80 15.70 1.20
C CYS A 156 6.41 14.88 -0.03
N THR A 157 5.35 14.10 0.07
CA THR A 157 4.91 13.15 -0.96
C THR A 157 4.59 13.83 -2.31
N THR A 158 4.07 15.05 -2.27
CA THR A 158 3.67 15.81 -3.46
C THR A 158 4.76 16.74 -4.01
N GLY A 159 5.90 16.88 -3.33
CA GLY A 159 6.99 17.78 -3.73
C GLY A 159 6.67 19.28 -3.59
N GLU A 160 5.42 19.63 -3.31
CA GLU A 160 4.95 21.02 -3.24
C GLU A 160 4.28 21.35 -1.91
N GLY A 161 4.45 22.22 -1.18
CA GLY A 161 3.73 22.60 0.02
C GLY A 161 4.54 22.55 1.31
N SER A 162 4.30 21.56 2.17
CA SER A 162 4.87 21.53 3.53
C SER A 162 6.38 21.53 3.56
N ALA A 163 7.04 20.80 2.69
CA ALA A 163 8.51 20.77 2.62
C ALA A 163 9.10 22.13 2.22
N LYS A 164 8.50 22.84 1.25
CA LYS A 164 8.92 24.19 0.85
C LYS A 164 8.73 25.21 1.99
N LYS A 165 7.62 25.10 2.74
CA LYS A 165 7.35 25.96 3.89
C LYS A 165 8.35 25.74 5.02
N ILE A 166 8.66 24.46 5.33
CA ILE A 166 9.64 24.11 6.36
C ILE A 166 11.04 24.59 5.94
N LYS A 167 11.45 24.36 4.68
CA LYS A 167 12.71 24.84 4.16
C LYS A 167 12.86 26.36 4.35
N LYS A 168 11.84 27.13 3.94
CA LYS A 168 11.85 28.58 4.10
C LYS A 168 11.93 29.01 5.57
N LEU A 169 11.16 28.35 6.47
CA LEU A 169 11.22 28.63 7.90
C LEU A 169 12.61 28.40 8.50
N ILE A 170 13.32 27.36 8.04
CA ILE A 170 14.68 27.06 8.48
C ILE A 170 15.65 28.11 7.95
N GLU A 171 15.58 28.43 6.65
CA GLU A 171 16.48 29.43 6.02
C GLU A 171 16.29 30.84 6.60
N ASP A 172 15.08 31.21 7.02
CA ASP A 172 14.74 32.52 7.61
C ASP A 172 15.19 32.63 9.10
N ASN A 173 15.57 31.52 9.77
CA ASN A 173 15.89 31.50 11.22
C ASN A 173 17.29 30.94 11.55
N ILE A 174 18.12 30.67 10.57
CA ILE A 174 19.54 30.30 10.71
C ILE A 174 20.42 31.40 10.08
#